data_e6f767fa4890aada745143559bb45ec3
#
_entry.id   e6f767fa4890aada745143559bb45ec3
#
_cell.length_a   1.000
_cell.length_b   1.000
_cell.length_c   1.000
_cell.angle_alpha   90.00
_cell.angle_beta   90.00
_cell.angle_gamma   90.00
#
_symmetry.space_group_name_H-M   'P 1'
#
loop_
_entity.id
_entity.type
_entity.pdbx_description
1 polymer ?
#
loop_
_entity_poly.entity_id
_entity_poly.type
_entity_poly.pdbx_seq_one_letter_code
_entity_poly.pdbx_strand_id
1 'polypeptide(L)'
;MMFARSVNDYNEVYYHKAVAEQAGFNHVLAPPTFMMAVDHYDETYNRRPQPGEVWFGSGRDPISGDVSVRPVPKGGSGFHAEERFIYHRHPVAGETLIVEYRTGKVWSKEGRRGGALTFTEEITEFSDAQGKPVITAIWVSVATVINVGDGKLSDKDLTQEKASDENSPERIEGVHKAVMAGKICHIGDTFEKIVVKDLKRTQLVMYSGASGDFHPFHHDGPFARAKGMDGVFAHGMLTMGITAIAFNDVIDDGALLEYGARFVQPVWPGETLTTKLIVTNIEQGEEQAVVILTIETRNGDSQLVLTGDARVQAANF
;
A
#
# COMPACT_ATOMS: atom_id res chain seq x y z
N MET A 1 -8.26 4.29 14.69
CA MET A 1 -7.58 5.53 15.13
C MET A 1 -6.05 5.46 15.10
N MET A 2 -5.40 4.47 15.73
CA MET A 2 -3.92 4.38 15.71
C MET A 2 -3.37 4.25 14.29
N PHE A 3 -3.97 3.39 13.47
CA PHE A 3 -3.54 3.19 12.09
C PHE A 3 -3.67 4.46 11.24
N ALA A 4 -4.81 5.15 11.26
CA ALA A 4 -4.99 6.41 10.53
C ALA A 4 -3.94 7.46 10.92
N ARG A 5 -3.62 7.59 12.23
CA ARG A 5 -2.54 8.47 12.70
C ARG A 5 -1.17 8.05 12.19
N SER A 6 -0.90 6.76 12.07
CA SER A 6 0.40 6.27 11.61
C SER A 6 0.66 6.57 10.13
N VAL A 7 -0.37 6.65 9.32
CA VAL A 7 -0.30 7.10 7.92
C VAL A 7 -0.53 8.61 7.75
N ASN A 8 -0.71 9.35 8.86
CA ASN A 8 -0.96 10.79 8.88
C ASN A 8 -2.28 11.20 8.21
N ASP A 9 -3.28 10.32 8.23
CA ASP A 9 -4.60 10.59 7.71
C ASP A 9 -5.51 11.12 8.82
N TYR A 10 -6.00 12.34 8.65
CA TYR A 10 -6.84 13.03 9.60
C TYR A 10 -8.29 13.14 9.16
N ASN A 11 -8.72 12.36 8.15
CA ASN A 11 -10.13 12.34 7.79
C ASN A 11 -10.97 11.90 9.00
N GLU A 12 -11.89 12.76 9.43
CA GLU A 12 -12.66 12.61 10.66
C GLU A 12 -13.54 11.35 10.68
N VAL A 13 -13.86 10.79 9.51
CA VAL A 13 -14.65 9.55 9.37
C VAL A 13 -13.95 8.34 10.02
N TYR A 14 -12.59 8.39 10.17
CA TYR A 14 -11.79 7.36 10.85
C TYR A 14 -11.68 7.57 12.37
N TYR A 15 -12.20 8.69 12.89
CA TYR A 15 -12.02 9.08 14.29
C TYR A 15 -13.34 9.25 15.04
N HIS A 16 -14.35 9.78 14.37
CA HIS A 16 -15.59 10.25 15.01
C HIS A 16 -16.80 9.50 14.45
N LYS A 17 -17.46 8.73 15.34
CA LYS A 17 -18.67 7.97 14.98
C LYS A 17 -19.76 8.84 14.39
N ALA A 18 -20.00 10.03 14.97
CA ALA A 18 -21.03 10.94 14.48
C ALA A 18 -20.76 11.44 13.04
N VAL A 19 -19.49 11.60 12.65
CA VAL A 19 -19.11 11.97 11.28
C VAL A 19 -19.34 10.79 10.34
N ALA A 20 -18.95 9.58 10.75
CA ALA A 20 -19.19 8.37 9.98
C ALA A 20 -20.70 8.11 9.79
N GLU A 21 -21.53 8.36 10.81
CA GLU A 21 -23.00 8.24 10.73
C GLU A 21 -23.60 9.26 9.74
N GLN A 22 -23.08 10.49 9.70
CA GLN A 22 -23.48 11.49 8.70
C GLN A 22 -23.08 11.09 7.27
N ALA A 23 -21.96 10.36 7.11
CA ALA A 23 -21.53 9.79 5.85
C ALA A 23 -22.27 8.48 5.47
N GLY A 24 -23.23 8.03 6.29
CA GLY A 24 -24.06 6.85 6.01
C GLY A 24 -23.54 5.53 6.60
N PHE A 25 -22.55 5.57 7.48
CA PHE A 25 -21.97 4.39 8.11
C PHE A 25 -22.44 4.24 9.56
N ASN A 26 -22.57 3.03 10.05
CA ASN A 26 -23.03 2.76 11.42
C ASN A 26 -21.94 2.92 12.50
N HIS A 27 -20.65 3.02 12.09
CA HIS A 27 -19.50 3.26 12.95
C HIS A 27 -18.34 3.88 12.15
N VAL A 28 -17.24 4.24 12.82
CA VAL A 28 -16.04 4.77 12.14
C VAL A 28 -15.50 3.77 11.11
N LEU A 29 -15.10 4.28 9.94
CA LEU A 29 -14.55 3.45 8.89
C LEU A 29 -13.11 3.03 9.22
N ALA A 30 -12.68 1.94 8.60
CA ALA A 30 -11.27 1.60 8.47
C ALA A 30 -10.63 2.44 7.34
N PRO A 31 -9.43 3.02 7.54
CA PRO A 31 -8.68 3.66 6.47
C PRO A 31 -8.38 2.69 5.31
N PRO A 32 -8.17 3.17 4.07
CA PRO A 32 -8.07 2.32 2.88
C PRO A 32 -7.09 1.14 2.97
N THR A 33 -5.94 1.29 3.64
CA THR A 33 -4.93 0.22 3.74
C THR A 33 -4.92 -0.50 5.10
N PHE A 34 -5.98 -0.31 5.91
CA PHE A 34 -6.04 -0.84 7.29
C PHE A 34 -5.93 -2.36 7.37
N MET A 35 -6.34 -3.09 6.34
CA MET A 35 -6.29 -4.56 6.37
C MET A 35 -4.86 -5.12 6.52
N MET A 36 -3.83 -4.31 6.28
CA MET A 36 -2.46 -4.66 6.63
C MET A 36 -2.22 -4.81 8.15
N ALA A 37 -3.09 -4.25 8.98
CA ALA A 37 -2.99 -4.36 10.44
C ALA A 37 -3.67 -5.62 11.00
N VAL A 38 -4.29 -6.43 10.17
CA VAL A 38 -5.04 -7.62 10.62
C VAL A 38 -4.14 -8.64 11.31
N ASP A 39 -2.90 -8.75 10.88
CA ASP A 39 -1.89 -9.65 11.45
C ASP A 39 -1.59 -9.35 12.93
N HIS A 40 -1.91 -8.14 13.42
CA HIS A 40 -1.87 -7.85 14.85
C HIS A 40 -2.81 -8.71 15.68
N TYR A 41 -3.89 -9.17 15.09
CA TYR A 41 -4.95 -9.94 15.74
C TYR A 41 -4.80 -11.45 15.54
N ASP A 42 -3.83 -11.88 14.72
CA ASP A 42 -3.46 -13.28 14.56
C ASP A 42 -2.36 -13.66 15.57
N GLU A 43 -2.70 -14.52 16.53
CA GLU A 43 -1.75 -14.98 17.55
C GLU A 43 -0.63 -15.86 16.97
N THR A 44 -0.85 -16.44 15.80
CA THR A 44 0.10 -17.34 15.12
C THR A 44 0.97 -16.61 14.09
N TYR A 45 0.75 -15.32 13.88
CA TYR A 45 1.49 -14.53 12.90
C TYR A 45 3.00 -14.57 13.17
N ASN A 46 3.74 -15.06 12.18
CA ASN A 46 5.16 -15.41 12.32
C ASN A 46 6.11 -14.20 12.52
N ARG A 47 5.65 -12.98 12.20
CA ARG A 47 6.40 -11.74 12.48
C ARG A 47 6.09 -11.15 13.84
N ARG A 48 5.14 -11.73 14.60
CA ARG A 48 4.88 -11.34 15.96
C ARG A 48 5.89 -12.01 16.91
N PRO A 49 6.53 -11.26 17.82
CA PRO A 49 7.40 -11.87 18.82
C PRO A 49 6.63 -12.86 19.68
N GLN A 50 7.08 -14.11 19.74
CA GLN A 50 6.50 -15.14 20.61
C GLN A 50 7.34 -15.28 21.90
N PRO A 51 6.73 -15.40 23.08
CA PRO A 51 7.45 -15.62 24.33
C PRO A 51 8.29 -16.90 24.25
N GLY A 52 9.59 -16.80 24.56
CA GLY A 52 10.49 -17.96 24.55
C GLY A 52 11.17 -18.24 23.20
N GLU A 53 10.74 -17.66 22.11
CA GLU A 53 11.30 -17.89 20.78
C GLU A 53 12.27 -16.79 20.34
N VAL A 54 13.22 -17.16 19.47
CA VAL A 54 14.11 -16.18 18.83
C VAL A 54 13.34 -15.48 17.73
N TRP A 55 13.24 -14.17 17.84
CA TRP A 55 12.57 -13.34 16.86
C TRP A 55 13.58 -12.64 15.93
N PHE A 56 13.31 -12.57 14.63
CA PHE A 56 14.20 -11.98 13.66
C PHE A 56 14.29 -10.45 13.74
N GLY A 57 13.25 -9.77 14.27
CA GLY A 57 13.23 -8.34 14.51
C GLY A 57 13.96 -7.95 15.81
N SER A 58 14.23 -6.67 15.96
CA SER A 58 14.75 -6.12 17.22
C SER A 58 13.68 -6.12 18.30
N GLY A 59 14.07 -6.18 19.57
CA GLY A 59 13.18 -5.94 20.70
C GLY A 59 13.17 -7.01 21.77
N ARG A 60 13.51 -8.26 21.49
CA ARG A 60 13.66 -9.27 22.52
C ARG A 60 15.07 -9.29 23.11
N ASP A 61 16.06 -9.36 22.23
CA ASP A 61 17.45 -9.29 22.59
C ASP A 61 18.05 -8.06 21.92
N PRO A 62 18.48 -7.03 22.68
CA PRO A 62 19.17 -5.89 22.08
C PRO A 62 20.40 -6.43 21.37
N ILE A 63 20.48 -6.17 20.07
CA ILE A 63 21.55 -6.76 19.30
C ILE A 63 22.80 -5.92 19.48
N SER A 64 23.67 -6.44 20.32
CA SER A 64 25.09 -6.12 20.29
C SER A 64 25.77 -7.25 19.51
N GLY A 65 26.34 -7.00 18.35
CA GLY A 65 27.08 -8.00 17.63
C GLY A 65 26.88 -8.00 16.10
N ASP A 66 27.36 -9.03 15.47
CA ASP A 66 27.35 -9.16 14.02
C ASP A 66 25.91 -9.37 13.49
N VAL A 67 25.37 -8.31 12.88
CA VAL A 67 24.03 -8.31 12.26
C VAL A 67 23.91 -9.26 11.06
N SER A 68 25.03 -9.73 10.49
CA SER A 68 25.05 -10.65 9.35
C SER A 68 24.57 -12.05 9.71
N VAL A 69 24.63 -12.44 10.98
CA VAL A 69 24.23 -13.76 11.48
C VAL A 69 22.79 -13.83 12.01
N ARG A 70 22.02 -12.72 11.91
CA ARG A 70 20.61 -12.74 12.31
C ARG A 70 19.81 -13.70 11.45
N PRO A 71 18.91 -14.49 12.05
CA PRO A 71 18.01 -15.32 11.26
C PRO A 71 17.18 -14.45 10.32
N VAL A 72 17.18 -14.80 9.05
CA VAL A 72 16.22 -14.24 8.09
C VAL A 72 14.95 -15.08 8.17
N PRO A 73 13.75 -14.48 8.13
CA PRO A 73 12.51 -15.24 8.11
C PRO A 73 12.55 -16.34 7.05
N LYS A 74 12.05 -17.53 7.39
CA LYS A 74 11.88 -18.59 6.41
C LYS A 74 10.83 -18.13 5.38
N GLY A 75 11.27 -17.71 4.22
CA GLY A 75 10.41 -17.14 3.17
C GLY A 75 11.19 -16.33 2.15
N GLY A 76 12.52 -16.21 2.38
CA GLY A 76 13.42 -15.53 1.46
C GLY A 76 13.41 -14.00 1.63
N SER A 77 14.38 -13.35 0.99
CA SER A 77 14.49 -11.91 0.87
C SER A 77 13.60 -11.41 -0.28
N GLY A 78 12.29 -11.64 -0.19
CA GLY A 78 11.35 -11.06 -1.12
C GLY A 78 11.03 -9.61 -0.74
N PHE A 79 10.96 -8.72 -1.75
CA PHE A 79 10.42 -7.39 -1.55
C PHE A 79 8.93 -7.39 -1.87
N HIS A 80 8.17 -6.57 -1.16
CA HIS A 80 6.79 -6.27 -1.50
C HIS A 80 6.79 -5.42 -2.79
N ALA A 81 6.28 -5.98 -3.88
CA ALA A 81 6.30 -5.33 -5.19
C ALA A 81 5.01 -4.56 -5.46
N GLU A 82 3.87 -5.17 -5.20
CA GLU A 82 2.55 -4.61 -5.49
C GLU A 82 1.55 -5.02 -4.41
N GLU A 83 0.57 -4.15 -4.17
CA GLU A 83 -0.59 -4.41 -3.32
C GLU A 83 -1.85 -3.92 -3.99
N ARG A 84 -2.96 -4.67 -3.86
CA ARG A 84 -4.27 -4.28 -4.37
C ARG A 84 -5.36 -4.67 -3.37
N PHE A 85 -6.23 -3.71 -3.06
CA PHE A 85 -7.44 -3.92 -2.28
C PHE A 85 -8.66 -3.78 -3.18
N ILE A 86 -9.59 -4.74 -3.11
CA ILE A 86 -10.92 -4.70 -3.72
C ILE A 86 -11.91 -4.59 -2.58
N TYR A 87 -12.65 -3.49 -2.51
CA TYR A 87 -13.62 -3.20 -1.46
C TYR A 87 -15.01 -3.63 -1.94
N HIS A 88 -15.48 -4.76 -1.46
CA HIS A 88 -16.87 -5.19 -1.68
C HIS A 88 -17.82 -4.34 -0.82
N ARG A 89 -17.34 -3.92 0.33
CA ARG A 89 -17.83 -2.84 1.18
C ARG A 89 -16.71 -2.36 2.11
N HIS A 90 -16.89 -1.20 2.70
CA HIS A 90 -15.94 -0.69 3.68
C HIS A 90 -16.20 -1.30 5.08
N PRO A 91 -15.18 -1.85 5.75
CA PRO A 91 -15.31 -2.34 7.12
C PRO A 91 -15.40 -1.18 8.10
N VAL A 92 -16.16 -1.39 9.17
CA VAL A 92 -16.32 -0.43 10.25
C VAL A 92 -15.86 -1.00 11.59
N ALA A 93 -15.57 -0.13 12.55
CA ALA A 93 -15.10 -0.57 13.87
C ALA A 93 -16.15 -1.43 14.58
N GLY A 94 -15.67 -2.48 15.27
CA GLY A 94 -16.52 -3.42 16.00
C GLY A 94 -16.96 -4.65 15.19
N GLU A 95 -16.62 -4.72 13.91
CA GLU A 95 -16.88 -5.91 13.11
C GLU A 95 -15.88 -7.04 13.43
N THR A 96 -16.37 -8.27 13.36
CA THR A 96 -15.53 -9.48 13.37
C THR A 96 -15.47 -10.01 11.94
N LEU A 97 -14.27 -10.17 11.41
CA LEU A 97 -14.04 -10.67 10.06
C LEU A 97 -13.43 -12.07 10.11
N ILE A 98 -13.85 -12.93 9.18
CA ILE A 98 -13.24 -14.21 8.89
C ILE A 98 -12.18 -13.95 7.81
N VAL A 99 -10.99 -14.51 8.00
CA VAL A 99 -9.84 -14.30 7.12
C VAL A 99 -9.42 -15.62 6.51
N GLU A 100 -9.33 -15.67 5.19
CA GLU A 100 -8.87 -16.84 4.44
C GLU A 100 -7.69 -16.45 3.55
N TYR A 101 -6.65 -17.28 3.54
CA TYR A 101 -5.44 -17.06 2.75
C TYR A 101 -5.34 -18.09 1.64
N ARG A 102 -4.97 -17.66 0.44
CA ARG A 102 -4.65 -18.56 -0.67
C ARG A 102 -3.54 -18.01 -1.54
N THR A 103 -2.75 -18.89 -2.12
CA THR A 103 -1.78 -18.52 -3.14
C THR A 103 -2.50 -18.23 -4.46
N GLY A 104 -2.17 -17.11 -5.09
CA GLY A 104 -2.65 -16.72 -6.40
C GLY A 104 -1.69 -17.17 -7.51
N LYS A 105 -1.39 -16.28 -8.46
CA LYS A 105 -0.49 -16.53 -9.58
C LYS A 105 0.95 -16.53 -9.13
N VAL A 106 1.76 -17.38 -9.79
CA VAL A 106 3.22 -17.35 -9.70
C VAL A 106 3.77 -17.20 -11.12
N TRP A 107 4.64 -16.22 -11.33
CA TRP A 107 5.26 -16.00 -12.64
C TRP A 107 6.70 -15.53 -12.49
N SER A 108 7.48 -15.67 -13.55
CA SER A 108 8.86 -15.20 -13.56
C SER A 108 9.09 -14.26 -14.74
N LYS A 109 9.96 -13.28 -14.52
CA LYS A 109 10.48 -12.38 -15.56
C LYS A 109 11.99 -12.39 -15.52
N GLU A 110 12.62 -12.16 -16.65
CA GLU A 110 14.07 -11.98 -16.71
C GLU A 110 14.42 -10.58 -16.19
N GLY A 111 15.25 -10.53 -15.14
CA GLY A 111 15.75 -9.26 -14.61
C GLY A 111 16.80 -8.66 -15.53
N ARG A 112 16.91 -7.34 -15.59
CA ARG A 112 17.85 -6.60 -16.45
C ARG A 112 19.33 -6.98 -16.29
N ARG A 113 19.68 -7.61 -15.18
CA ARG A 113 21.06 -8.10 -14.88
C ARG A 113 21.23 -9.61 -15.10
N GLY A 114 20.33 -10.26 -15.83
CA GLY A 114 20.43 -11.67 -16.17
C GLY A 114 20.05 -12.64 -15.05
N GLY A 115 19.33 -12.17 -14.02
CA GLY A 115 18.76 -13.02 -12.97
C GLY A 115 17.25 -13.17 -13.14
N ALA A 116 16.70 -14.33 -12.78
CA ALA A 116 15.25 -14.52 -12.76
C ALA A 116 14.62 -13.83 -11.55
N LEU A 117 13.59 -13.02 -11.80
CA LEU A 117 12.70 -12.46 -10.80
C LEU A 117 11.47 -13.35 -10.72
N THR A 118 11.19 -13.92 -9.56
CA THR A 118 9.96 -14.70 -9.34
C THR A 118 8.99 -13.86 -8.54
N PHE A 119 7.80 -13.67 -9.08
CA PHE A 119 6.67 -12.99 -8.46
C PHE A 119 5.67 -14.02 -7.95
N THR A 120 5.13 -13.78 -6.77
CA THR A 120 4.11 -14.62 -6.16
C THR A 120 2.99 -13.75 -5.64
N GLU A 121 1.75 -14.06 -6.04
CA GLU A 121 0.55 -13.48 -5.45
C GLU A 121 0.15 -14.29 -4.20
N GLU A 122 -0.17 -13.57 -3.13
CA GLU A 122 -0.86 -14.06 -1.95
C GLU A 122 -2.18 -13.30 -1.84
N ILE A 123 -3.28 -14.01 -1.77
CA ILE A 123 -4.62 -13.44 -1.75
C ILE A 123 -5.23 -13.68 -0.37
N THR A 124 -5.64 -12.60 0.27
CA THR A 124 -6.34 -12.62 1.55
C THR A 124 -7.78 -12.18 1.33
N GLU A 125 -8.71 -13.04 1.67
CA GLU A 125 -10.14 -12.77 1.58
C GLU A 125 -10.70 -12.51 2.97
N PHE A 126 -11.36 -11.35 3.15
CA PHE A 126 -12.03 -10.96 4.37
C PHE A 126 -13.53 -11.03 4.14
N SER A 127 -14.21 -11.81 4.95
CA SER A 127 -15.68 -11.93 4.93
C SER A 127 -16.27 -11.64 6.31
N ASP A 128 -17.55 -11.29 6.34
CA ASP A 128 -18.29 -11.16 7.59
C ASP A 128 -18.70 -12.55 8.15
N ALA A 129 -19.32 -12.56 9.32
CA ALA A 129 -19.75 -13.76 9.99
C ALA A 129 -20.79 -14.60 9.20
N GLN A 130 -21.40 -14.03 8.16
CA GLN A 130 -22.32 -14.68 7.25
C GLN A 130 -21.64 -15.17 5.96
N GLY A 131 -20.32 -15.01 5.85
CA GLY A 131 -19.54 -15.37 4.67
C GLY A 131 -19.66 -14.39 3.50
N LYS A 132 -20.25 -13.21 3.70
CA LYS A 132 -20.34 -12.18 2.66
C LYS A 132 -19.00 -11.45 2.55
N PRO A 133 -18.45 -11.29 1.32
CA PRO A 133 -17.17 -10.64 1.14
C PRO A 133 -17.18 -9.17 1.59
N VAL A 134 -16.10 -8.76 2.22
CA VAL A 134 -15.85 -7.40 2.70
C VAL A 134 -14.71 -6.76 1.92
N ILE A 135 -13.53 -7.38 1.94
CA ILE A 135 -12.35 -6.94 1.19
C ILE A 135 -11.62 -8.16 0.65
N THR A 136 -11.06 -8.03 -0.55
CA THR A 136 -10.02 -8.94 -1.06
C THR A 136 -8.72 -8.15 -1.17
N ALA A 137 -7.66 -8.62 -0.50
CA ALA A 137 -6.32 -8.06 -0.61
C ALA A 137 -5.44 -8.99 -1.45
N ILE A 138 -4.67 -8.42 -2.37
CA ILE A 138 -3.76 -9.16 -3.26
C ILE A 138 -2.36 -8.57 -3.08
N TRP A 139 -1.52 -9.32 -2.39
CA TRP A 139 -0.11 -9.02 -2.18
C TRP A 139 0.73 -9.66 -3.26
N VAL A 140 1.64 -8.92 -3.86
CA VAL A 140 2.64 -9.46 -4.79
C VAL A 140 4.03 -9.31 -4.20
N SER A 141 4.66 -10.43 -3.90
CA SER A 141 6.07 -10.46 -3.54
C SER A 141 6.96 -10.71 -4.75
N VAL A 142 8.18 -10.18 -4.73
CA VAL A 142 9.22 -10.49 -5.72
C VAL A 142 10.46 -11.03 -5.03
N ALA A 143 10.89 -12.22 -5.44
CA ALA A 143 12.15 -12.82 -5.02
C ALA A 143 13.15 -12.79 -6.17
N THR A 144 14.41 -12.44 -5.85
CA THR A 144 15.51 -12.54 -6.80
C THR A 144 16.29 -13.82 -6.50
N VAL A 145 16.50 -14.67 -7.49
CA VAL A 145 17.52 -15.71 -7.40
C VAL A 145 18.86 -15.03 -7.63
N ILE A 146 19.48 -14.54 -6.55
CA ILE A 146 20.86 -14.04 -6.62
C ILE A 146 21.75 -15.28 -6.70
N ASN A 147 22.31 -15.58 -7.87
CA ASN A 147 23.53 -16.34 -7.93
C ASN A 147 24.58 -15.50 -7.20
N VAL A 148 25.04 -15.99 -6.03
CA VAL A 148 26.03 -15.33 -5.18
C VAL A 148 27.35 -15.26 -5.95
N GLY A 149 27.49 -14.22 -6.75
CA GLY A 149 28.73 -13.73 -7.32
C GLY A 149 28.78 -12.25 -6.97
N ASP A 150 29.76 -11.88 -6.18
CA ASP A 150 30.09 -10.55 -5.67
C ASP A 150 29.52 -9.36 -6.47
N GLY A 151 28.41 -8.78 -6.01
CA GLY A 151 27.85 -7.58 -6.61
C GLY A 151 26.90 -6.85 -5.68
N LYS A 152 27.35 -5.71 -5.17
CA LYS A 152 26.50 -4.74 -4.47
C LYS A 152 25.26 -4.43 -5.32
N LEU A 153 24.08 -4.54 -4.72
CA LEU A 153 22.85 -3.97 -5.27
C LEU A 153 23.04 -2.44 -5.37
N SER A 154 23.08 -1.90 -6.57
CA SER A 154 23.12 -0.45 -6.78
C SER A 154 21.72 0.04 -7.11
N ASP A 155 21.38 1.24 -6.65
CA ASP A 155 20.11 1.96 -6.82
C ASP A 155 19.57 2.03 -8.27
N LYS A 156 20.40 1.73 -9.27
CA LYS A 156 20.02 1.79 -10.68
C LYS A 156 19.15 0.63 -11.15
N ASP A 157 18.98 -0.41 -10.34
CA ASP A 157 18.32 -1.66 -10.79
C ASP A 157 16.82 -1.71 -10.51
N LEU A 158 16.33 -0.81 -9.67
CA LEU A 158 14.91 -0.71 -9.32
C LEU A 158 14.16 0.34 -10.17
N THR A 159 14.88 1.10 -11.01
CA THR A 159 14.29 2.19 -11.79
C THR A 159 14.12 1.83 -13.26
N GLN A 160 12.93 2.08 -13.76
CA GLN A 160 12.48 2.18 -15.16
C GLN A 160 12.29 0.85 -15.92
N GLU A 161 11.16 0.18 -15.71
CA GLU A 161 10.37 -0.18 -16.87
C GLU A 161 9.61 1.08 -17.29
N LYS A 162 9.94 1.63 -18.46
CA LYS A 162 8.97 2.41 -19.20
C LYS A 162 7.76 1.50 -19.34
N ALA A 163 6.62 1.89 -18.75
CA ALA A 163 5.36 1.40 -19.22
C ALA A 163 5.40 1.58 -20.75
N SER A 164 5.36 0.48 -21.47
CA SER A 164 5.13 0.53 -22.90
C SER A 164 3.71 1.10 -23.06
N ASP A 165 3.62 2.41 -23.27
CA ASP A 165 2.43 3.11 -23.74
C ASP A 165 2.14 2.63 -25.17
N GLU A 166 1.65 1.39 -25.28
CA GLU A 166 0.97 0.89 -26.45
C GLU A 166 -0.47 0.52 -26.06
N ASN A 167 -1.18 1.47 -25.47
CA ASN A 167 -2.63 1.63 -25.51
C ASN A 167 -2.98 3.00 -24.94
N SER A 168 -2.72 4.04 -25.73
CA SER A 168 -3.52 5.25 -25.60
C SER A 168 -4.96 4.81 -25.89
N PRO A 169 -5.91 4.96 -24.95
CA PRO A 169 -7.29 4.66 -25.25
C PRO A 169 -7.69 5.53 -26.45
N GLU A 170 -8.19 4.90 -27.52
CA GLU A 170 -8.87 5.61 -28.57
C GLU A 170 -9.86 6.58 -27.92
N ARG A 171 -9.77 7.83 -28.34
CA ARG A 171 -10.64 8.91 -27.87
C ARG A 171 -12.07 8.54 -28.25
N ILE A 172 -12.78 7.89 -27.31
CA ILE A 172 -14.22 7.64 -27.47
C ILE A 172 -14.89 9.01 -27.43
N GLU A 173 -15.46 9.45 -28.54
CA GLU A 173 -16.29 10.65 -28.61
C GLU A 173 -17.58 10.44 -27.81
N GLY A 174 -17.53 10.76 -26.55
CA GLY A 174 -18.60 10.92 -25.60
C GLY A 174 -18.09 11.74 -24.45
N VAL A 175 -18.75 12.84 -24.11
CA VAL A 175 -18.35 13.64 -22.95
C VAL A 175 -18.70 12.84 -21.70
N HIS A 176 -17.81 11.91 -21.31
CA HIS A 176 -17.97 11.17 -20.06
C HIS A 176 -17.65 12.11 -18.92
N LYS A 177 -18.67 12.41 -18.14
CA LYS A 177 -18.62 13.20 -16.93
C LYS A 177 -19.19 12.39 -15.78
N ALA A 178 -18.67 12.63 -14.59
CA ALA A 178 -19.21 12.08 -13.34
C ALA A 178 -19.12 13.13 -12.24
N VAL A 179 -19.77 12.89 -11.12
CA VAL A 179 -19.70 13.77 -9.94
C VAL A 179 -18.99 13.02 -8.83
N MET A 180 -17.79 13.49 -8.47
CA MET A 180 -17.02 13.01 -7.32
C MET A 180 -16.96 14.10 -6.24
N ALA A 181 -17.24 13.75 -4.98
CA ALA A 181 -17.25 14.70 -3.87
C ALA A 181 -18.01 16.01 -4.21
N GLY A 182 -19.16 15.91 -4.88
CA GLY A 182 -19.99 17.03 -5.30
C GLY A 182 -19.43 17.91 -6.43
N LYS A 183 -18.33 17.50 -7.09
CA LYS A 183 -17.70 18.21 -8.20
C LYS A 183 -17.77 17.41 -9.49
N ILE A 184 -18.06 18.09 -10.59
CA ILE A 184 -18.02 17.48 -11.93
C ILE A 184 -16.56 17.20 -12.29
N CYS A 185 -16.27 15.99 -12.70
CA CYS A 185 -14.96 15.58 -13.21
C CYS A 185 -15.04 15.10 -14.67
N HIS A 186 -13.94 15.20 -15.39
CA HIS A 186 -13.78 14.81 -16.78
C HIS A 186 -12.52 13.95 -16.93
N ILE A 187 -12.48 13.16 -17.99
CA ILE A 187 -11.25 12.46 -18.38
C ILE A 187 -10.16 13.50 -18.64
N GLY A 188 -8.98 13.30 -18.06
CA GLY A 188 -7.84 14.21 -18.11
C GLY A 188 -7.73 15.16 -16.93
N ASP A 189 -8.74 15.29 -16.08
CA ASP A 189 -8.66 16.08 -14.87
C ASP A 189 -7.59 15.52 -13.92
N THR A 190 -6.86 16.43 -13.28
CA THR A 190 -5.76 16.08 -12.38
C THR A 190 -5.91 16.76 -11.04
N PHE A 191 -5.57 16.03 -9.97
CA PHE A 191 -5.55 16.50 -8.59
C PHE A 191 -4.17 16.22 -8.01
N GLU A 192 -3.56 17.20 -7.37
CA GLU A 192 -2.24 17.06 -6.80
C GLU A 192 -2.23 17.51 -5.34
N LYS A 193 -1.59 16.72 -4.49
CA LYS A 193 -1.50 16.99 -3.05
C LYS A 193 -0.15 16.59 -2.51
N ILE A 194 0.46 17.46 -1.69
CA ILE A 194 1.56 17.07 -0.82
C ILE A 194 0.97 16.22 0.32
N VAL A 195 1.25 14.92 0.30
CA VAL A 195 0.68 13.96 1.25
C VAL A 195 1.53 13.77 2.51
N VAL A 196 2.82 14.07 2.44
CA VAL A 196 3.70 14.18 3.60
C VAL A 196 4.83 15.17 3.33
N LYS A 197 5.19 15.96 4.33
CA LYS A 197 6.37 16.82 4.33
C LYS A 197 7.37 16.28 5.33
N ASP A 198 8.63 16.07 4.88
CA ASP A 198 9.73 15.66 5.74
C ASP A 198 9.34 14.42 6.57
N LEU A 199 9.18 13.27 5.91
CA LEU A 199 8.81 11.98 6.52
C LEU A 199 9.70 11.69 7.73
N LYS A 200 9.12 11.56 8.91
CA LYS A 200 9.88 11.35 10.14
C LYS A 200 10.10 9.86 10.44
N ARG A 201 11.26 9.51 10.99
CA ARG A 201 11.51 8.15 11.51
C ARG A 201 10.47 7.72 12.53
N THR A 202 9.98 8.66 13.36
CA THR A 202 8.90 8.40 14.30
C THR A 202 7.65 7.86 13.59
N GLN A 203 7.36 8.30 12.37
CA GLN A 203 6.23 7.81 11.60
C GLN A 203 6.42 6.34 11.17
N LEU A 204 7.64 5.95 10.81
CA LEU A 204 7.97 4.54 10.54
C LEU A 204 7.72 3.67 11.78
N VAL A 205 8.15 4.15 12.96
CA VAL A 205 7.92 3.45 14.25
C VAL A 205 6.43 3.37 14.58
N MET A 206 5.69 4.47 14.40
CA MET A 206 4.24 4.50 14.61
C MET A 206 3.53 3.50 13.69
N TYR A 207 3.96 3.45 12.41
CA TYR A 207 3.39 2.52 11.45
C TYR A 207 3.71 1.06 11.81
N SER A 208 4.95 0.74 12.17
CA SER A 208 5.29 -0.60 12.67
C SER A 208 4.39 -1.02 13.83
N GLY A 209 4.19 -0.11 14.81
CA GLY A 209 3.30 -0.37 15.95
C GLY A 209 1.83 -0.48 15.59
N ALA A 210 1.37 0.17 14.53
CA ALA A 210 -0.04 0.18 14.12
C ALA A 210 -0.39 -0.95 13.13
N SER A 211 0.59 -1.38 12.31
CA SER A 211 0.40 -2.41 11.28
C SER A 211 0.87 -3.80 11.72
N GLY A 212 1.75 -3.89 12.73
CA GLY A 212 2.41 -5.15 13.08
C GLY A 212 3.64 -5.48 12.22
N ASP A 213 3.98 -4.65 11.25
CA ASP A 213 5.16 -4.87 10.42
C ASP A 213 6.42 -4.29 11.10
N PHE A 214 7.08 -5.13 11.87
CA PHE A 214 8.33 -4.82 12.55
C PHE A 214 9.56 -5.28 11.77
N HIS A 215 9.51 -5.33 10.45
CA HIS A 215 10.67 -5.75 9.67
C HIS A 215 11.87 -4.81 9.92
N PRO A 216 13.08 -5.35 10.20
CA PRO A 216 14.24 -4.55 10.59
C PRO A 216 14.67 -3.47 9.61
N PHE A 217 14.36 -3.57 8.33
CA PHE A 217 14.61 -2.52 7.35
C PHE A 217 14.01 -1.17 7.72
N HIS A 218 12.95 -1.15 8.53
CA HIS A 218 12.19 0.06 8.83
C HIS A 218 12.60 0.74 10.13
N HIS A 219 13.42 0.08 10.98
CA HIS A 219 13.80 0.64 12.27
C HIS A 219 15.25 0.37 12.70
N ASP A 220 15.95 -0.61 12.08
CA ASP A 220 17.30 -1.01 12.44
C ASP A 220 18.31 -0.60 11.35
N GLY A 221 18.93 0.57 11.55
CA GLY A 221 19.88 1.13 10.59
C GLY A 221 21.12 0.24 10.34
N PRO A 222 21.77 -0.34 11.38
CA PRO A 222 22.85 -1.31 11.19
C PRO A 222 22.42 -2.51 10.33
N PHE A 223 21.26 -3.09 10.59
CA PHE A 223 20.73 -4.20 9.79
C PHE A 223 20.51 -3.78 8.34
N ALA A 224 19.84 -2.66 8.09
CA ALA A 224 19.55 -2.17 6.75
C ALA A 224 20.85 -1.97 5.94
N ARG A 225 21.86 -1.32 6.54
CA ARG A 225 23.18 -1.12 5.89
C ARG A 225 23.91 -2.44 5.62
N ALA A 226 23.86 -3.39 6.55
CA ALA A 226 24.46 -4.73 6.34
C ALA A 226 23.81 -5.51 5.18
N LYS A 227 22.57 -5.14 4.80
CA LYS A 227 21.84 -5.68 3.65
C LYS A 227 21.95 -4.81 2.38
N GLY A 228 22.84 -3.80 2.38
CA GLY A 228 23.12 -2.98 1.21
C GLY A 228 22.23 -1.77 1.02
N MET A 229 21.38 -1.44 2.01
CA MET A 229 20.55 -0.24 1.98
C MET A 229 21.30 0.94 2.64
N ASP A 230 21.03 2.17 2.23
CA ASP A 230 21.68 3.36 2.80
C ASP A 230 21.26 3.64 4.26
N GLY A 231 20.15 3.08 4.69
CA GLY A 231 19.63 3.23 6.04
C GLY A 231 18.25 2.60 6.18
N VAL A 232 17.51 3.01 7.20
CA VAL A 232 16.10 2.63 7.35
C VAL A 232 15.26 3.39 6.32
N PHE A 233 14.26 2.72 5.75
CA PHE A 233 13.33 3.29 4.78
C PHE A 233 11.88 2.95 5.15
N ALA A 234 10.93 3.67 4.56
CA ALA A 234 9.51 3.47 4.82
C ALA A 234 9.02 2.09 4.34
N HIS A 235 8.06 1.54 5.06
CA HIS A 235 7.29 0.38 4.58
C HIS A 235 6.60 0.76 3.26
N GLY A 236 6.55 -0.14 2.30
CA GLY A 236 5.76 0.07 1.08
C GLY A 236 4.32 0.43 1.42
N MET A 237 3.72 -0.29 2.37
CA MET A 237 2.35 -0.07 2.79
C MET A 237 2.14 1.25 3.57
N LEU A 238 3.16 1.78 4.26
CA LEU A 238 3.12 3.15 4.80
C LEU A 238 3.04 4.16 3.65
N THR A 239 3.86 3.98 2.61
CA THR A 239 3.84 4.85 1.42
C THR A 239 2.49 4.79 0.72
N MET A 240 1.89 3.59 0.58
CA MET A 240 0.55 3.42 0.02
C MET A 240 -0.53 4.09 0.88
N GLY A 241 -0.47 3.93 2.20
CA GLY A 241 -1.40 4.60 3.14
C GLY A 241 -1.29 6.13 3.10
N ILE A 242 -0.07 6.68 3.05
CA ILE A 242 0.16 8.12 2.91
C ILE A 242 -0.35 8.62 1.55
N THR A 243 -0.13 7.87 0.46
CA THR A 243 -0.65 8.19 -0.88
C THR A 243 -2.18 8.31 -0.87
N ALA A 244 -2.88 7.44 -0.12
CA ALA A 244 -4.33 7.44 -0.03
C ALA A 244 -4.92 8.74 0.56
N ILE A 245 -4.14 9.55 1.29
CA ILE A 245 -4.57 10.86 1.80
C ILE A 245 -5.03 11.80 0.66
N ALA A 246 -4.50 11.58 -0.56
CA ALA A 246 -4.90 12.38 -1.71
C ALA A 246 -6.38 12.15 -2.10
N PHE A 247 -6.95 11.01 -1.75
CA PHE A 247 -8.36 10.72 -2.03
C PHE A 247 -9.32 11.62 -1.22
N ASN A 248 -8.96 12.00 0.00
CA ASN A 248 -9.83 12.76 0.91
C ASN A 248 -10.36 14.07 0.33
N ASP A 249 -9.70 14.64 -0.70
CA ASP A 249 -10.10 15.90 -1.30
C ASP A 249 -10.95 15.73 -2.57
N VAL A 250 -11.05 14.49 -3.07
CA VAL A 250 -11.60 14.25 -4.43
C VAL A 250 -12.64 13.15 -4.51
N ILE A 251 -12.74 12.27 -3.51
CA ILE A 251 -13.76 11.22 -3.46
C ILE A 251 -14.61 11.30 -2.20
N ASP A 252 -15.82 10.77 -2.25
CA ASP A 252 -16.67 10.64 -1.08
C ASP A 252 -16.20 9.52 -0.16
N ASP A 253 -16.48 9.64 1.13
CA ASP A 253 -16.14 8.60 2.11
C ASP A 253 -16.82 7.27 1.73
N GLY A 254 -16.05 6.20 1.68
CA GLY A 254 -16.55 4.88 1.29
C GLY A 254 -16.80 4.67 -0.21
N ALA A 255 -16.47 5.65 -1.06
CA ALA A 255 -16.63 5.53 -2.51
C ALA A 255 -15.51 4.71 -3.20
N LEU A 256 -14.43 4.37 -2.50
CA LEU A 256 -13.31 3.61 -3.04
C LEU A 256 -13.72 2.15 -3.26
N LEU A 257 -13.73 1.69 -4.52
CA LEU A 257 -14.06 0.32 -4.91
C LEU A 257 -12.81 -0.55 -5.06
N GLU A 258 -11.71 0.04 -5.52
CA GLU A 258 -10.45 -0.67 -5.72
C GLU A 258 -9.29 0.31 -5.58
N TYR A 259 -8.19 -0.14 -4.97
CA TYR A 259 -6.96 0.61 -4.85
C TYR A 259 -5.77 -0.32 -5.02
N GLY A 260 -5.03 -0.13 -6.11
CA GLY A 260 -3.81 -0.86 -6.43
C GLY A 260 -2.59 0.05 -6.41
N ALA A 261 -1.46 -0.48 -5.95
CA ALA A 261 -0.18 0.22 -5.94
C ALA A 261 0.98 -0.71 -6.29
N ARG A 262 1.94 -0.18 -7.04
CA ARG A 262 3.26 -0.76 -7.28
C ARG A 262 4.31 0.12 -6.61
N PHE A 263 5.20 -0.48 -5.84
CA PHE A 263 6.32 0.20 -5.19
C PHE A 263 7.51 0.27 -6.16
N VAL A 264 7.93 1.50 -6.50
CA VAL A 264 8.93 1.75 -7.54
C VAL A 264 10.32 1.87 -6.95
N GLN A 265 10.44 2.57 -5.82
CA GLN A 265 11.70 2.71 -5.09
C GLN A 265 11.47 3.00 -3.60
N PRO A 266 12.47 2.77 -2.73
CA PRO A 266 12.38 3.09 -1.32
C PRO A 266 12.11 4.57 -1.08
N VAL A 267 11.37 4.87 0.00
CA VAL A 267 11.15 6.22 0.51
C VAL A 267 11.94 6.40 1.80
N TRP A 268 12.73 7.46 1.88
CA TRP A 268 13.64 7.69 3.00
C TRP A 268 13.07 8.70 4.01
N PRO A 269 13.40 8.59 5.30
CA PRO A 269 13.15 9.67 6.24
C PRO A 269 13.76 11.00 5.75
N GLY A 270 13.00 12.07 5.88
CA GLY A 270 13.35 13.40 5.36
C GLY A 270 12.67 13.74 4.04
N GLU A 271 12.18 12.75 3.28
CA GLU A 271 11.53 13.01 2.00
C GLU A 271 10.16 13.67 2.16
N THR A 272 9.83 14.50 1.19
CA THR A 272 8.49 15.06 0.97
C THR A 272 7.85 14.32 -0.17
N LEU A 273 6.60 13.86 0.00
CA LEU A 273 5.88 13.14 -1.05
C LEU A 273 4.71 13.95 -1.57
N THR A 274 4.59 13.99 -2.89
CA THR A 274 3.47 14.59 -3.61
C THR A 274 2.78 13.51 -4.42
N THR A 275 1.46 13.39 -4.24
CA THR A 275 0.62 12.47 -5.00
C THR A 275 -0.19 13.23 -6.03
N LYS A 276 -0.19 12.72 -7.26
CA LYS A 276 -1.02 13.17 -8.37
C LYS A 276 -2.02 12.08 -8.73
N LEU A 277 -3.30 12.44 -8.77
CA LEU A 277 -4.40 11.62 -9.24
C LEU A 277 -4.83 12.15 -10.61
N ILE A 278 -5.05 11.25 -11.57
CA ILE A 278 -5.42 11.58 -12.95
C ILE A 278 -6.65 10.78 -13.31
N VAL A 279 -7.74 11.44 -13.72
CA VAL A 279 -8.93 10.77 -14.27
C VAL A 279 -8.59 10.22 -15.64
N THR A 280 -8.47 8.90 -15.76
CA THR A 280 -8.09 8.24 -17.02
C THR A 280 -9.27 7.62 -17.76
N ASN A 281 -10.34 7.27 -17.04
CA ASN A 281 -11.56 6.75 -17.63
C ASN A 281 -12.78 7.04 -16.74
N ILE A 282 -13.98 7.06 -17.34
CA ILE A 282 -15.26 7.15 -16.63
C ILE A 282 -16.20 6.13 -17.28
N GLU A 283 -16.54 5.09 -16.53
CA GLU A 283 -17.49 4.07 -16.92
C GLU A 283 -18.89 4.48 -16.45
N GLN A 284 -19.80 4.71 -17.38
CA GLN A 284 -21.20 5.05 -17.06
C GLN A 284 -21.97 3.76 -16.75
N GLY A 285 -22.62 3.70 -15.61
CA GLY A 285 -23.58 2.66 -15.24
C GLY A 285 -25.01 3.20 -15.23
N GLU A 286 -25.98 2.34 -15.02
CA GLU A 286 -27.40 2.74 -15.00
C GLU A 286 -27.73 3.69 -13.82
N GLU A 287 -27.20 3.40 -12.63
CA GLU A 287 -27.44 4.18 -11.42
C GLU A 287 -26.27 5.08 -11.05
N GLN A 288 -25.07 4.61 -11.26
CA GLN A 288 -23.82 5.26 -10.83
C GLN A 288 -22.72 5.09 -11.84
N ALA A 289 -21.79 6.05 -11.87
CA ALA A 289 -20.56 5.95 -12.65
C ALA A 289 -19.42 5.34 -11.83
N VAL A 290 -18.43 4.79 -12.52
CA VAL A 290 -17.15 4.41 -11.94
C VAL A 290 -16.05 5.22 -12.60
N VAL A 291 -15.35 6.01 -11.80
CA VAL A 291 -14.20 6.80 -12.23
C VAL A 291 -12.93 6.00 -12.00
N ILE A 292 -12.09 5.90 -13.04
CA ILE A 292 -10.78 5.26 -12.97
C ILE A 292 -9.74 6.36 -12.82
N LEU A 293 -8.95 6.24 -11.75
CA LEU A 293 -7.85 7.14 -11.44
C LEU A 293 -6.51 6.43 -11.65
N THR A 294 -5.58 7.07 -12.35
CA THR A 294 -4.16 6.72 -12.29
C THR A 294 -3.50 7.52 -11.19
N ILE A 295 -2.57 6.89 -10.47
CA ILE A 295 -1.93 7.42 -9.28
C ILE A 295 -0.43 7.47 -9.50
N GLU A 296 0.18 8.61 -9.23
CA GLU A 296 1.63 8.79 -9.19
C GLU A 296 2.00 9.48 -7.88
N THR A 297 2.89 8.88 -7.10
CA THR A 297 3.51 9.53 -5.93
C THR A 297 4.99 9.72 -6.19
N ARG A 298 5.45 10.96 -6.01
CA ARG A 298 6.84 11.37 -6.26
C ARG A 298 7.45 11.97 -5.01
N ASN A 299 8.77 11.80 -4.86
CA ASN A 299 9.54 12.45 -3.80
C ASN A 299 9.94 13.88 -4.19
N GLY A 300 10.66 14.56 -3.29
CA GLY A 300 11.10 15.95 -3.49
C GLY A 300 12.01 16.17 -4.70
N ASP A 301 12.69 15.15 -5.18
CA ASP A 301 13.51 15.15 -6.39
C ASP A 301 12.70 14.76 -7.64
N SER A 302 11.37 14.75 -7.56
CA SER A 302 10.45 14.37 -8.64
C SER A 302 10.60 12.92 -9.12
N GLN A 303 11.27 12.07 -8.35
CA GLN A 303 11.39 10.64 -8.67
C GLN A 303 10.11 9.91 -8.29
N LEU A 304 9.65 9.00 -9.16
CA LEU A 304 8.49 8.18 -8.91
C LEU A 304 8.80 7.14 -7.83
N VAL A 305 8.06 7.16 -6.72
CA VAL A 305 8.23 6.21 -5.61
C VAL A 305 7.11 5.18 -5.56
N LEU A 306 5.92 5.55 -6.04
CA LEU A 306 4.76 4.66 -6.15
C LEU A 306 3.95 5.04 -7.40
N THR A 307 3.45 4.04 -8.10
CA THR A 307 2.42 4.20 -9.13
C THR A 307 1.28 3.25 -8.86
N GLY A 308 0.09 3.57 -9.35
CA GLY A 308 -1.08 2.74 -9.12
C GLY A 308 -2.32 3.20 -9.83
N ASP A 309 -3.42 2.59 -9.45
CA ASP A 309 -4.75 2.91 -9.96
C ASP A 309 -5.79 2.78 -8.84
N ALA A 310 -6.91 3.46 -9.05
CA ALA A 310 -8.08 3.30 -8.20
C ALA A 310 -9.36 3.31 -9.03
N ARG A 311 -10.36 2.56 -8.55
CA ARG A 311 -11.74 2.60 -9.04
C ARG A 311 -12.60 3.26 -7.98
N VAL A 312 -13.33 4.27 -8.36
CA VAL A 312 -14.11 5.10 -7.43
C VAL A 312 -15.56 5.17 -7.90
N GLN A 313 -16.47 4.88 -6.98
CA GLN A 313 -17.89 5.08 -7.22
C GLN A 313 -18.18 6.58 -7.29
N ALA A 314 -18.96 7.00 -8.27
CA ALA A 314 -19.34 8.40 -8.48
C ALA A 314 -20.79 8.51 -8.92
N ALA A 315 -21.41 9.66 -8.72
CA ALA A 315 -22.73 9.88 -9.25
C ALA A 315 -22.69 10.12 -10.78
N ASN A 316 -23.71 9.66 -11.48
CA ASN A 316 -23.91 10.02 -12.89
C ASN A 316 -24.10 11.54 -13.03
N PHE A 317 -23.68 12.08 -14.19
CA PHE A 317 -23.86 13.50 -14.50
C PHE A 317 -25.10 13.69 -15.36
#